data_755355d3e0e75dbeb2342c254711794e
#
_entry.id   755355d3e0e75dbeb2342c254711794e
#
_cell.length_a   1.000
_cell.length_b   1.000
_cell.length_c   1.000
_cell.angle_alpha   90.00
_cell.angle_beta   90.00
_cell.angle_gamma   90.00
#
_symmetry.space_group_name_H-M   'P 1'
#
loop_
_entity.id
_entity.type
_entity.pdbx_description
1 polymer ?
#
loop_
_entity_poly.entity_id
_entity_poly.type
_entity_poly.pdbx_seq_one_letter_code
_entity_poly.pdbx_strand_id
1 'polypeptide(L)'
;MKILTVLTYYRPHTSGLTIYAERLARAFARRGHQVTVMTTQYDPSLLLEETLDGVKIVRVPVAARISKGVIAPTFGLVATKLVAQHDVVQMHLPQFDAPGVALRGRLFGKPAILTYHCDLLLPPGVFNRFVNAVVDFQNNTAGMLSNHIVTYTQDYADYSPYLSRYASKLTPILPPVELPDPLPGAVEAFAAEHHIRERRPVIGMAARFAAEKGVEVLLDALPSILKKHPQAQVLFAGTHQNVMGEQAYSDRLMPRIREYEVAGHWTFLGNLDPVEIAAFYPNLDVLTVPSLNSTEAFGLVQIEAMMNGVPCVPSALPGVRQPVTMHGMGRVA
;
A
#
# COMPACT_ATOMS: atom_id res chain seq x y z
N MET A 1 -26.16 1.50 -7.25
CA MET A 1 -25.64 0.24 -7.82
C MET A 1 -25.15 -0.65 -6.68
N LYS A 2 -25.11 -1.95 -6.93
CA LYS A 2 -24.48 -2.93 -6.04
C LYS A 2 -23.07 -3.22 -6.54
N ILE A 3 -22.06 -2.87 -5.76
CA ILE A 3 -20.63 -2.98 -6.11
C ILE A 3 -20.01 -4.10 -5.28
N LEU A 4 -19.39 -5.08 -5.95
CA LEU A 4 -18.61 -6.13 -5.31
C LEU A 4 -17.12 -5.79 -5.46
N THR A 5 -16.44 -5.57 -4.34
CA THR A 5 -14.97 -5.41 -4.29
C THR A 5 -14.34 -6.71 -3.79
N VAL A 6 -13.35 -7.24 -4.50
CA VAL A 6 -12.71 -8.52 -4.18
C VAL A 6 -11.22 -8.35 -3.99
N LEU A 7 -10.70 -8.77 -2.84
CA LEU A 7 -9.28 -8.75 -2.51
C LEU A 7 -8.94 -9.80 -1.45
N THR A 8 -7.66 -10.20 -1.37
CA THR A 8 -7.24 -11.27 -0.45
C THR A 8 -7.31 -10.85 1.02
N TYR A 9 -6.79 -9.67 1.36
CA TYR A 9 -6.73 -9.15 2.72
C TYR A 9 -7.50 -7.84 2.83
N TYR A 10 -8.26 -7.68 3.91
CA TYR A 10 -9.00 -6.46 4.22
C TYR A 10 -8.93 -6.18 5.72
N ARG A 11 -9.51 -5.08 6.18
CA ARG A 11 -9.51 -4.70 7.60
C ARG A 11 -9.75 -5.87 8.57
N PRO A 12 -9.03 -5.94 9.68
CA PRO A 12 -8.08 -4.96 10.23
C PRO A 12 -6.65 -5.02 9.64
N HIS A 13 -6.39 -5.87 8.64
CA HIS A 13 -5.09 -5.92 7.96
C HIS A 13 -4.78 -4.57 7.29
N THR A 14 -3.59 -4.04 7.52
CA THR A 14 -3.14 -2.74 7.00
C THR A 14 -2.03 -2.91 5.96
N SER A 15 -2.27 -2.41 4.75
CA SER A 15 -1.29 -2.32 3.66
C SER A 15 -1.76 -1.24 2.68
N GLY A 16 -0.89 -0.74 1.80
CA GLY A 16 -1.28 0.27 0.79
C GLY A 16 -2.49 -0.16 -0.05
N LEU A 17 -2.54 -1.44 -0.46
CA LEU A 17 -3.67 -2.02 -1.19
C LEU A 17 -4.96 -2.02 -0.34
N THR A 18 -4.87 -2.43 0.92
CA THR A 18 -6.02 -2.50 1.83
C THR A 18 -6.58 -1.11 2.12
N ILE A 19 -5.70 -0.14 2.39
CA ILE A 19 -6.06 1.27 2.61
C ILE A 19 -6.76 1.85 1.38
N TYR A 20 -6.22 1.61 0.17
CA TYR A 20 -6.84 2.02 -1.07
C TYR A 20 -8.26 1.45 -1.21
N ALA A 21 -8.40 0.12 -1.08
CA ALA A 21 -9.68 -0.57 -1.24
C ALA A 21 -10.72 -0.10 -0.20
N GLU A 22 -10.30 0.13 1.03
CA GLU A 22 -11.15 0.66 2.10
C GLU A 22 -11.63 2.07 1.79
N ARG A 23 -10.71 3.00 1.49
CA ARG A 23 -11.06 4.40 1.15
C ARG A 23 -12.04 4.45 -0.02
N LEU A 24 -11.82 3.64 -1.04
CA LEU A 24 -12.70 3.58 -2.20
C LEU A 24 -14.07 2.99 -1.88
N ALA A 25 -14.11 1.88 -1.12
CA ALA A 25 -15.38 1.24 -0.71
C ALA A 25 -16.24 2.18 0.15
N ARG A 26 -15.62 2.87 1.11
CA ARG A 26 -16.29 3.89 1.94
C ARG A 26 -16.80 5.06 1.10
N ALA A 27 -16.00 5.54 0.14
CA ALA A 27 -16.41 6.62 -0.75
C ALA A 27 -17.63 6.23 -1.61
N PHE A 28 -17.70 5.01 -2.10
CA PHE A 28 -18.87 4.49 -2.80
C PHE A 28 -20.09 4.36 -1.87
N ALA A 29 -19.91 3.85 -0.65
CA ALA A 29 -21.00 3.75 0.33
C ALA A 29 -21.57 5.14 0.68
N ARG A 30 -20.71 6.14 0.91
CA ARG A 30 -21.12 7.53 1.15
C ARG A 30 -21.90 8.15 -0.02
N ARG A 31 -21.68 7.68 -1.24
CA ARG A 31 -22.41 8.08 -2.45
C ARG A 31 -23.72 7.31 -2.67
N GLY A 32 -24.13 6.49 -1.71
CA GLY A 32 -25.39 5.74 -1.75
C GLY A 32 -25.34 4.44 -2.54
N HIS A 33 -24.15 3.91 -2.84
CA HIS A 33 -24.01 2.58 -3.43
C HIS A 33 -24.05 1.50 -2.35
N GLN A 34 -24.59 0.34 -2.69
CA GLN A 34 -24.50 -0.86 -1.85
C GLN A 34 -23.16 -1.53 -2.14
N VAL A 35 -22.23 -1.47 -1.20
CA VAL A 35 -20.88 -2.01 -1.36
C VAL A 35 -20.70 -3.27 -0.54
N THR A 36 -20.25 -4.34 -1.18
CA THR A 36 -19.82 -5.56 -0.53
C THR A 36 -18.35 -5.80 -0.81
N VAL A 37 -17.55 -5.99 0.24
CA VAL A 37 -16.17 -6.44 0.14
C VAL A 37 -16.11 -7.93 0.42
N MET A 38 -15.68 -8.70 -0.57
CA MET A 38 -15.36 -10.12 -0.42
C MET A 38 -13.86 -10.28 -0.19
N THR A 39 -13.50 -10.89 0.93
CA THR A 39 -12.10 -11.09 1.34
C THR A 39 -11.91 -12.44 2.02
N THR A 40 -10.72 -12.73 2.53
CA THR A 40 -10.46 -13.97 3.27
C THR A 40 -10.49 -13.75 4.78
N GLN A 41 -10.93 -14.77 5.51
CA GLN A 41 -10.79 -14.83 6.98
C GLN A 41 -9.36 -15.24 7.32
N TYR A 42 -8.41 -14.31 7.09
CA TYR A 42 -6.99 -14.57 7.32
C TYR A 42 -6.65 -14.75 8.82
N ASP A 43 -7.49 -14.28 9.70
CA ASP A 43 -7.43 -14.48 11.14
C ASP A 43 -8.76 -15.15 11.60
N PRO A 44 -8.70 -16.31 12.26
CA PRO A 44 -9.90 -17.02 12.70
C PRO A 44 -10.78 -16.24 13.69
N SER A 45 -10.23 -15.23 14.36
CA SER A 45 -10.98 -14.37 15.30
C SER A 45 -11.92 -13.39 14.58
N LEU A 46 -11.73 -13.15 13.28
CA LEU A 46 -12.55 -12.22 12.52
C LEU A 46 -13.92 -12.81 12.20
N LEU A 47 -14.95 -11.98 12.25
CA LEU A 47 -16.31 -12.38 11.85
C LEU A 47 -16.38 -12.73 10.36
N LEU A 48 -17.13 -13.75 10.01
CA LEU A 48 -17.36 -14.12 8.60
C LEU A 48 -18.15 -13.06 7.84
N GLU A 49 -19.09 -12.41 8.51
CA GLU A 49 -19.83 -11.27 7.96
C GLU A 49 -19.93 -10.16 9.00
N GLU A 50 -19.71 -8.93 8.56
CA GLU A 50 -19.93 -7.74 9.36
C GLU A 50 -20.22 -6.54 8.44
N THR A 51 -20.67 -5.42 9.02
CA THR A 51 -20.82 -4.14 8.32
C THR A 51 -19.98 -3.09 9.03
N LEU A 52 -19.08 -2.44 8.29
CA LEU A 52 -18.20 -1.40 8.80
C LEU A 52 -18.29 -0.18 7.88
N ASP A 53 -18.56 1.00 8.41
CA ASP A 53 -18.68 2.26 7.66
C ASP A 53 -19.65 2.19 6.45
N GLY A 54 -20.74 1.45 6.58
CA GLY A 54 -21.74 1.25 5.52
C GLY A 54 -21.32 0.24 4.44
N VAL A 55 -20.18 -0.43 4.61
CA VAL A 55 -19.67 -1.47 3.70
C VAL A 55 -19.91 -2.84 4.32
N LYS A 56 -20.61 -3.73 3.58
CA LYS A 56 -20.77 -5.13 3.97
C LYS A 56 -19.46 -5.88 3.68
N ILE A 57 -18.92 -6.57 4.66
CA ILE A 57 -17.70 -7.40 4.54
C ILE A 57 -18.12 -8.87 4.63
N VAL A 58 -17.68 -9.66 3.65
CA VAL A 58 -17.90 -11.11 3.61
C VAL A 58 -16.54 -11.78 3.55
N ARG A 59 -16.20 -12.55 4.59
CA ARG A 59 -14.91 -13.25 4.69
C ARG A 59 -15.08 -14.74 4.39
N VAL A 60 -14.22 -15.26 3.54
CA VAL A 60 -14.16 -16.66 3.18
C VAL A 60 -13.14 -17.37 4.08
N PRO A 61 -13.53 -18.48 4.75
CA PRO A 61 -12.61 -19.23 5.60
C PRO A 61 -11.35 -19.68 4.85
N VAL A 62 -10.19 -19.55 5.51
CA VAL A 62 -8.88 -19.97 5.00
C VAL A 62 -8.55 -21.36 5.57
N ALA A 63 -8.29 -22.33 4.70
CA ALA A 63 -7.87 -23.67 5.09
C ALA A 63 -6.36 -23.80 5.32
N ALA A 64 -5.55 -23.06 4.55
CA ALA A 64 -4.09 -23.08 4.67
C ALA A 64 -3.47 -21.77 4.15
N ARG A 65 -2.21 -21.53 4.54
CA ARG A 65 -1.41 -20.40 4.06
C ARG A 65 -0.12 -20.91 3.42
N ILE A 66 0.26 -20.28 2.30
CA ILE A 66 1.53 -20.52 1.63
C ILE A 66 2.20 -19.15 1.44
N SER A 67 3.20 -18.84 2.27
CA SER A 67 3.83 -17.51 2.31
C SER A 67 2.79 -16.40 2.54
N LYS A 68 2.70 -15.41 1.64
CA LYS A 68 1.69 -14.34 1.66
C LYS A 68 0.36 -14.74 0.98
N GLY A 69 0.27 -15.93 0.39
CA GLY A 69 -0.94 -16.45 -0.24
C GLY A 69 -1.80 -17.27 0.74
N VAL A 70 -3.08 -17.39 0.43
CA VAL A 70 -4.05 -18.17 1.20
C VAL A 70 -4.78 -19.17 0.32
N ILE A 71 -5.14 -20.32 0.88
CA ILE A 71 -5.99 -21.32 0.24
C ILE A 71 -7.35 -21.28 0.93
N ALA A 72 -8.38 -20.86 0.19
CA ALA A 72 -9.76 -20.78 0.64
C ALA A 72 -10.66 -21.60 -0.29
N PRO A 73 -10.90 -22.89 -0.02
CA PRO A 73 -11.57 -23.81 -0.95
C PRO A 73 -12.98 -23.38 -1.37
N THR A 74 -13.70 -22.69 -0.49
CA THR A 74 -15.05 -22.20 -0.75
C THR A 74 -15.11 -20.85 -1.46
N PHE A 75 -13.95 -20.22 -1.73
CA PHE A 75 -13.86 -18.89 -2.35
C PHE A 75 -14.66 -18.82 -3.67
N GLY A 76 -14.49 -19.81 -4.54
CA GLY A 76 -15.20 -19.87 -5.82
C GLY A 76 -16.73 -19.96 -5.68
N LEU A 77 -17.26 -20.67 -4.68
CA LEU A 77 -18.70 -20.76 -4.42
C LEU A 77 -19.26 -19.42 -3.94
N VAL A 78 -18.59 -18.79 -2.96
CA VAL A 78 -18.99 -17.48 -2.45
C VAL A 78 -18.90 -16.41 -3.55
N ALA A 79 -17.82 -16.42 -4.34
CA ALA A 79 -17.66 -15.53 -5.49
C ALA A 79 -18.80 -15.69 -6.51
N THR A 80 -19.21 -16.93 -6.83
CA THR A 80 -20.32 -17.18 -7.76
C THR A 80 -21.60 -16.54 -7.27
N LYS A 81 -21.95 -16.74 -6.00
CA LYS A 81 -23.15 -16.14 -5.38
C LYS A 81 -23.10 -14.62 -5.40
N LEU A 82 -21.97 -14.03 -4.96
CA LEU A 82 -21.85 -12.57 -4.85
C LEU A 82 -21.80 -11.89 -6.21
N VAL A 83 -21.05 -12.41 -7.18
CA VAL A 83 -20.99 -11.84 -8.54
C VAL A 83 -22.38 -11.81 -9.17
N ALA A 84 -23.17 -12.89 -9.04
CA ALA A 84 -24.53 -12.93 -9.57
C ALA A 84 -25.46 -11.87 -8.96
N GLN A 85 -25.23 -11.48 -7.69
CA GLN A 85 -26.06 -10.53 -6.93
C GLN A 85 -25.68 -9.06 -7.09
N HIS A 86 -24.53 -8.76 -7.71
CA HIS A 86 -24.00 -7.41 -7.86
C HIS A 86 -24.07 -6.91 -9.31
N ASP A 87 -23.99 -5.61 -9.49
CA ASP A 87 -24.06 -4.96 -10.81
C ASP A 87 -22.69 -4.86 -11.48
N VAL A 88 -21.64 -4.70 -10.68
CA VAL A 88 -20.25 -4.57 -11.12
C VAL A 88 -19.32 -5.25 -10.12
N VAL A 89 -18.22 -5.79 -10.63
CA VAL A 89 -17.19 -6.47 -9.84
C VAL A 89 -15.87 -5.72 -9.99
N GLN A 90 -15.26 -5.35 -8.88
CA GLN A 90 -13.93 -4.75 -8.82
C GLN A 90 -12.95 -5.72 -8.15
N MET A 91 -11.81 -5.96 -8.77
CA MET A 91 -10.74 -6.81 -8.26
C MET A 91 -9.47 -5.98 -8.06
N HIS A 92 -8.67 -6.35 -7.05
CA HIS A 92 -7.43 -5.66 -6.71
C HIS A 92 -6.24 -6.62 -6.91
N LEU A 93 -5.38 -6.36 -7.90
CA LEU A 93 -4.18 -7.16 -8.17
C LEU A 93 -2.93 -6.58 -7.45
N PRO A 94 -2.02 -7.47 -7.01
CA PRO A 94 -1.96 -8.91 -7.27
C PRO A 94 -2.94 -9.73 -6.41
N GLN A 95 -3.70 -10.64 -7.04
CA GLN A 95 -4.63 -11.55 -6.37
C GLN A 95 -4.78 -12.86 -7.17
N PHE A 96 -4.55 -14.00 -6.50
CA PHE A 96 -4.57 -15.31 -7.14
C PHE A 96 -5.94 -15.68 -7.74
N ASP A 97 -7.03 -15.36 -7.05
CA ASP A 97 -8.40 -15.73 -7.44
C ASP A 97 -9.03 -14.80 -8.48
N ALA A 98 -8.35 -13.72 -8.86
CA ALA A 98 -8.89 -12.71 -9.77
C ALA A 98 -9.36 -13.25 -11.13
N PRO A 99 -8.66 -14.19 -11.82
CA PRO A 99 -9.15 -14.77 -13.06
C PRO A 99 -10.49 -15.45 -12.90
N GLY A 100 -10.64 -16.20 -11.82
CA GLY A 100 -11.90 -16.91 -11.51
C GLY A 100 -13.06 -15.96 -11.24
N VAL A 101 -12.79 -14.81 -10.62
CA VAL A 101 -13.79 -13.76 -10.39
C VAL A 101 -14.15 -13.05 -11.69
N ALA A 102 -13.16 -12.68 -12.52
CA ALA A 102 -13.37 -12.04 -13.82
C ALA A 102 -14.15 -12.94 -14.78
N LEU A 103 -13.86 -14.25 -14.80
CA LEU A 103 -14.61 -15.24 -15.58
C LEU A 103 -16.10 -15.26 -15.18
N ARG A 104 -16.39 -15.23 -13.87
CA ARG A 104 -17.77 -15.15 -13.38
C ARG A 104 -18.46 -13.87 -13.79
N GLY A 105 -17.74 -12.74 -13.74
CA GLY A 105 -18.24 -11.48 -14.30
C GLY A 105 -18.72 -11.64 -15.74
N ARG A 106 -17.91 -12.24 -16.61
CA ARG A 106 -18.30 -12.51 -18.00
C ARG A 106 -19.50 -13.45 -18.11
N LEU A 107 -19.49 -14.56 -17.37
CA LEU A 107 -20.56 -15.55 -17.42
C LEU A 107 -21.92 -15.01 -16.95
N PHE A 108 -21.92 -14.09 -15.99
CA PHE A 108 -23.14 -13.45 -15.47
C PHE A 108 -23.44 -12.09 -16.13
N GLY A 109 -22.69 -11.69 -17.17
CA GLY A 109 -22.88 -10.40 -17.84
C GLY A 109 -22.62 -9.20 -16.93
N LYS A 110 -21.74 -9.33 -15.94
CA LYS A 110 -21.36 -8.27 -15.01
C LYS A 110 -20.03 -7.66 -15.41
N PRO A 111 -19.94 -6.33 -15.56
CA PRO A 111 -18.65 -5.66 -15.82
C PRO A 111 -17.64 -5.99 -14.72
N ALA A 112 -16.45 -6.41 -15.15
CA ALA A 112 -15.32 -6.71 -14.27
C ALA A 112 -14.24 -5.63 -14.47
N ILE A 113 -13.95 -4.88 -13.42
CA ILE A 113 -12.91 -3.83 -13.36
C ILE A 113 -11.76 -4.37 -12.53
N LEU A 114 -10.55 -4.17 -13.00
CA LEU A 114 -9.34 -4.61 -12.34
C LEU A 114 -8.53 -3.38 -11.93
N THR A 115 -8.19 -3.24 -10.66
CA THR A 115 -7.25 -2.24 -10.16
C THR A 115 -5.89 -2.90 -9.97
N TYR A 116 -4.88 -2.41 -10.69
CA TYR A 116 -3.51 -2.92 -10.61
C TYR A 116 -2.68 -2.02 -9.71
N HIS A 117 -2.23 -2.57 -8.59
CA HIS A 117 -1.54 -1.81 -7.55
C HIS A 117 -0.03 -1.73 -7.73
N CYS A 118 0.60 -2.84 -8.12
CA CYS A 118 2.05 -2.89 -8.36
C CYS A 118 2.47 -4.17 -9.08
N ASP A 119 3.65 -4.14 -9.67
CA ASP A 119 4.33 -5.34 -10.16
C ASP A 119 4.83 -6.17 -8.96
N LEU A 120 4.69 -7.49 -9.04
CA LEU A 120 5.22 -8.38 -8.02
C LEU A 120 6.65 -8.80 -8.42
N LEU A 121 7.62 -8.40 -7.61
CA LEU A 121 9.01 -8.80 -7.76
C LEU A 121 9.41 -9.67 -6.56
N LEU A 122 9.62 -10.95 -6.79
CA LEU A 122 10.13 -11.87 -5.76
C LEU A 122 11.66 -11.96 -5.86
N PRO A 123 12.36 -12.18 -4.73
CA PRO A 123 13.80 -12.40 -4.72
C PRO A 123 14.25 -13.53 -5.67
N PRO A 124 15.49 -13.52 -6.17
CA PRO A 124 15.98 -14.58 -7.04
C PRO A 124 15.93 -15.95 -6.36
N GLY A 125 15.54 -17.00 -7.13
CA GLY A 125 15.43 -18.37 -6.66
C GLY A 125 14.55 -19.22 -7.58
N VAL A 126 14.81 -20.52 -7.66
CA VAL A 126 14.06 -21.44 -8.55
C VAL A 126 12.58 -21.49 -8.17
N PHE A 127 12.28 -21.60 -6.88
CA PHE A 127 10.90 -21.60 -6.39
C PHE A 127 10.21 -20.27 -6.70
N ASN A 128 10.87 -19.14 -6.47
CA ASN A 128 10.31 -17.80 -6.73
C ASN A 128 10.08 -17.57 -8.23
N ARG A 129 10.93 -18.11 -9.11
CA ARG A 129 10.70 -18.07 -10.57
C ARG A 129 9.42 -18.79 -10.96
N PHE A 130 9.17 -19.98 -10.37
CA PHE A 130 7.92 -20.71 -10.60
C PHE A 130 6.72 -19.92 -10.07
N VAL A 131 6.79 -19.37 -8.86
CA VAL A 131 5.72 -18.55 -8.28
C VAL A 131 5.45 -17.32 -9.15
N ASN A 132 6.50 -16.61 -9.62
CA ASN A 132 6.34 -15.48 -10.54
C ASN A 132 5.62 -15.89 -11.82
N ALA A 133 6.01 -17.02 -12.44
CA ALA A 133 5.33 -17.49 -13.67
C ALA A 133 3.85 -17.80 -13.43
N VAL A 134 3.50 -18.40 -12.30
CA VAL A 134 2.09 -18.67 -11.92
C VAL A 134 1.34 -17.36 -11.70
N VAL A 135 1.91 -16.41 -10.96
CA VAL A 135 1.29 -15.10 -10.71
C VAL A 135 1.12 -14.32 -12.01
N ASP A 136 2.12 -14.31 -12.89
CA ASP A 136 2.03 -13.66 -14.21
C ASP A 136 0.93 -14.28 -15.07
N PHE A 137 0.83 -15.61 -15.09
CA PHE A 137 -0.25 -16.30 -15.80
C PHE A 137 -1.62 -15.90 -15.24
N GLN A 138 -1.79 -15.89 -13.91
CA GLN A 138 -3.04 -15.49 -13.26
C GLN A 138 -3.38 -14.02 -13.53
N ASN A 139 -2.43 -13.12 -13.37
CA ASN A 139 -2.64 -11.70 -13.65
C ASN A 139 -3.01 -11.46 -15.12
N ASN A 140 -2.32 -12.13 -16.07
CA ASN A 140 -2.62 -12.01 -17.50
C ASN A 140 -4.03 -12.55 -17.81
N THR A 141 -4.41 -13.68 -17.24
CA THR A 141 -5.75 -14.25 -17.42
C THR A 141 -6.82 -13.29 -16.85
N ALA A 142 -6.60 -12.73 -15.66
CA ALA A 142 -7.49 -11.72 -15.09
C ALA A 142 -7.58 -10.48 -15.99
N GLY A 143 -6.43 -10.01 -16.47
CA GLY A 143 -6.37 -8.88 -17.40
C GLY A 143 -7.15 -9.13 -18.70
N MET A 144 -6.99 -10.29 -19.34
CA MET A 144 -7.75 -10.64 -20.55
C MET A 144 -9.25 -10.70 -20.31
N LEU A 145 -9.67 -11.25 -19.18
CA LEU A 145 -11.08 -11.43 -18.85
C LEU A 145 -11.76 -10.16 -18.33
N SER A 146 -11.02 -9.19 -17.84
CA SER A 146 -11.57 -7.93 -17.33
C SER A 146 -12.02 -7.02 -18.46
N ASN A 147 -13.07 -6.22 -18.22
CA ASN A 147 -13.56 -5.21 -19.14
C ASN A 147 -12.69 -3.97 -19.15
N HIS A 148 -12.14 -3.59 -17.98
CA HIS A 148 -11.36 -2.39 -17.80
C HIS A 148 -10.27 -2.58 -16.75
N ILE A 149 -9.16 -1.86 -16.89
CA ILE A 149 -8.05 -1.88 -15.94
C ILE A 149 -7.79 -0.46 -15.47
N VAL A 150 -7.66 -0.29 -14.15
CA VAL A 150 -7.29 0.95 -13.48
C VAL A 150 -5.89 0.81 -12.90
N THR A 151 -5.06 1.82 -13.10
CA THR A 151 -3.76 2.00 -12.44
C THR A 151 -3.63 3.41 -11.89
N TYR A 152 -2.59 3.73 -11.13
CA TYR A 152 -2.47 5.02 -10.47
C TYR A 152 -2.05 6.14 -11.41
N THR A 153 -1.08 5.89 -12.30
CA THR A 153 -0.53 6.89 -13.21
C THR A 153 -0.21 6.30 -14.56
N GLN A 154 -0.22 7.14 -15.60
CA GLN A 154 0.22 6.75 -16.93
C GLN A 154 1.72 6.42 -16.92
N ASP A 155 2.52 7.21 -16.19
CA ASP A 155 3.96 6.98 -16.03
C ASP A 155 4.27 5.56 -15.50
N TYR A 156 3.53 5.07 -14.52
CA TYR A 156 3.70 3.70 -14.04
C TYR A 156 3.26 2.67 -15.08
N ALA A 157 2.15 2.94 -15.78
CA ALA A 157 1.60 2.05 -16.80
C ALA A 157 2.55 1.82 -17.98
N ASP A 158 3.23 2.89 -18.40
CA ASP A 158 4.15 2.85 -19.56
C ASP A 158 5.39 1.98 -19.29
N TYR A 159 5.79 1.86 -18.02
CA TYR A 159 6.95 1.07 -17.61
C TYR A 159 6.60 -0.32 -17.04
N SER A 160 5.34 -0.58 -16.68
CA SER A 160 4.92 -1.89 -16.18
C SER A 160 4.83 -2.91 -17.33
N PRO A 161 5.59 -4.03 -17.26
CA PRO A 161 5.52 -5.09 -18.26
C PRO A 161 4.13 -5.74 -18.37
N TYR A 162 3.34 -5.67 -17.31
CA TYR A 162 1.97 -6.15 -17.30
C TYR A 162 1.01 -5.16 -17.97
N LEU A 163 1.01 -3.90 -17.55
CA LEU A 163 0.04 -2.89 -17.98
C LEU A 163 0.20 -2.51 -19.45
N SER A 164 1.43 -2.50 -19.97
CA SER A 164 1.72 -2.21 -21.39
C SER A 164 0.96 -3.12 -22.36
N ARG A 165 0.61 -4.34 -21.94
CA ARG A 165 -0.17 -5.31 -22.74
C ARG A 165 -1.65 -4.92 -22.87
N TYR A 166 -2.13 -4.02 -22.04
CA TYR A 166 -3.56 -3.69 -21.90
C TYR A 166 -3.88 -2.22 -22.12
N ALA A 167 -3.03 -1.48 -22.82
CA ALA A 167 -3.16 -0.03 -23.03
C ALA A 167 -4.55 0.38 -23.57
N SER A 168 -5.19 -0.45 -24.42
CA SER A 168 -6.51 -0.16 -25.02
C SER A 168 -7.67 -0.16 -24.02
N LYS A 169 -7.51 -0.73 -22.83
CA LYS A 169 -8.54 -0.79 -21.79
C LYS A 169 -8.06 -0.31 -20.43
N LEU A 170 -6.98 0.47 -20.43
CA LEU A 170 -6.39 1.01 -19.22
C LEU A 170 -6.78 2.48 -19.04
N THR A 171 -7.07 2.85 -17.80
CA THR A 171 -7.27 4.24 -17.41
C THR A 171 -6.48 4.52 -16.14
N PRO A 172 -5.58 5.50 -16.14
CA PRO A 172 -4.94 5.98 -14.93
C PRO A 172 -5.95 6.80 -14.09
N ILE A 173 -6.09 6.42 -12.83
CA ILE A 173 -6.91 7.11 -11.83
C ILE A 173 -6.10 7.21 -10.56
N LEU A 174 -5.81 8.43 -10.13
CA LEU A 174 -5.05 8.67 -8.91
C LEU A 174 -5.70 7.96 -7.70
N PRO A 175 -4.90 7.39 -6.81
CA PRO A 175 -5.42 6.67 -5.66
C PRO A 175 -6.10 7.62 -4.66
N PRO A 176 -7.16 7.16 -3.96
CA PRO A 176 -7.82 7.98 -2.95
C PRO A 176 -6.90 8.18 -1.74
N VAL A 177 -6.74 9.42 -1.33
CA VAL A 177 -6.03 9.80 -0.10
C VAL A 177 -7.01 10.47 0.85
N GLU A 178 -7.01 10.02 2.08
CA GLU A 178 -7.84 10.56 3.17
C GLU A 178 -7.01 10.49 4.45
N LEU A 179 -6.85 11.62 5.10
CA LEU A 179 -6.24 11.73 6.43
C LEU A 179 -7.26 12.37 7.37
N PRO A 180 -7.36 11.93 8.61
CA PRO A 180 -8.12 12.66 9.62
C PRO A 180 -7.42 13.97 9.96
N ASP A 181 -8.19 14.96 10.39
CA ASP A 181 -7.60 16.15 11.00
C ASP A 181 -6.99 15.78 12.35
N PRO A 182 -5.84 16.36 12.71
CA PRO A 182 -5.23 16.11 14.02
C PRO A 182 -6.16 16.63 15.14
N LEU A 183 -6.22 15.88 16.24
CA LEU A 183 -6.93 16.36 17.44
C LEU A 183 -6.26 17.64 17.99
N PRO A 184 -7.03 18.53 18.64
CA PRO A 184 -6.46 19.74 19.25
C PRO A 184 -5.32 19.39 20.22
N GLY A 185 -4.14 20.00 20.02
CA GLY A 185 -2.96 19.76 20.82
C GLY A 185 -2.16 18.49 20.51
N ALA A 186 -2.64 17.61 19.60
CA ALA A 186 -1.95 16.36 19.28
C ALA A 186 -0.62 16.61 18.55
N VAL A 187 -0.55 17.62 17.68
CA VAL A 187 0.68 17.98 16.95
C VAL A 187 1.75 18.46 17.91
N GLU A 188 1.38 19.31 18.87
CA GLU A 188 2.29 19.84 19.89
C GLU A 188 2.73 18.76 20.89
N ALA A 189 1.82 17.86 21.28
CA ALA A 189 2.14 16.73 22.14
C ALA A 189 3.15 15.79 21.46
N PHE A 190 2.92 15.43 20.19
CA PHE A 190 3.84 14.66 19.39
C PHE A 190 5.21 15.35 19.26
N ALA A 191 5.21 16.68 19.01
CA ALA A 191 6.44 17.46 18.92
C ALA A 191 7.24 17.44 20.24
N ALA A 192 6.57 17.50 21.38
CA ALA A 192 7.21 17.45 22.69
C ALA A 192 7.78 16.05 22.99
N GLU A 193 7.02 14.99 22.72
CA GLU A 193 7.43 13.61 22.93
C GLU A 193 8.69 13.23 22.14
N HIS A 194 8.79 13.71 20.91
CA HIS A 194 9.88 13.38 19.99
C HIS A 194 10.95 14.47 19.88
N HIS A 195 10.97 15.45 20.79
CA HIS A 195 11.95 16.54 20.85
C HIS A 195 12.11 17.31 19.53
N ILE A 196 10.99 17.51 18.79
CA ILE A 196 11.00 18.10 17.45
C ILE A 196 11.57 19.53 17.43
N ARG A 197 11.35 20.32 18.51
CA ARG A 197 11.83 21.71 18.58
C ARG A 197 13.34 21.80 18.64
N GLU A 198 13.98 20.85 19.31
CA GLU A 198 15.43 20.81 19.51
C GLU A 198 16.16 20.05 18.40
N ARG A 199 15.45 19.20 17.65
CA ARG A 199 16.03 18.26 16.70
C ARG A 199 15.45 18.45 15.29
N ARG A 200 15.96 19.48 14.59
CA ARG A 200 15.60 19.76 13.18
C ARG A 200 16.82 19.75 12.27
N PRO A 201 16.66 19.44 10.98
CA PRO A 201 15.41 19.02 10.31
C PRO A 201 14.94 17.61 10.73
N VAL A 202 13.62 17.40 10.68
CA VAL A 202 12.97 16.12 10.90
C VAL A 202 12.71 15.45 9.57
N ILE A 203 13.33 14.31 9.35
CA ILE A 203 13.20 13.52 8.14
C ILE A 203 12.22 12.37 8.42
N GLY A 204 11.07 12.37 7.75
CA GLY A 204 10.08 11.30 7.86
C GLY A 204 10.33 10.18 6.86
N MET A 205 10.10 8.95 7.28
CA MET A 205 9.92 7.80 6.40
C MET A 205 8.73 6.98 6.90
N ALA A 206 7.70 6.84 6.09
CA ALA A 206 6.49 6.09 6.43
C ALA A 206 6.38 4.83 5.56
N ALA A 207 6.84 3.69 6.08
CA ALA A 207 6.92 2.44 5.33
C ALA A 207 7.08 1.23 6.26
N ARG A 208 6.85 0.02 5.74
CA ARG A 208 7.38 -1.20 6.36
C ARG A 208 8.91 -1.22 6.24
N PHE A 209 9.58 -1.79 7.22
CA PHE A 209 11.03 -2.01 7.15
C PHE A 209 11.33 -3.19 6.21
N ALA A 210 11.44 -2.90 4.92
CA ALA A 210 11.55 -3.92 3.87
C ALA A 210 12.53 -3.45 2.78
N ALA A 211 13.22 -4.40 2.17
CA ALA A 211 14.29 -4.10 1.22
C ALA A 211 13.83 -3.24 0.04
N GLU A 212 12.62 -3.47 -0.47
CA GLU A 212 12.08 -2.65 -1.57
C GLU A 212 11.84 -1.18 -1.20
N LYS A 213 11.82 -0.83 0.08
CA LYS A 213 11.60 0.54 0.57
C LYS A 213 12.87 1.39 0.65
N GLY A 214 14.05 0.77 0.53
CA GLY A 214 15.30 1.48 0.41
C GLY A 214 15.73 2.23 1.67
N VAL A 215 15.51 1.66 2.86
CA VAL A 215 15.92 2.27 4.14
C VAL A 215 17.41 2.56 4.16
N GLU A 216 18.22 1.69 3.52
CA GLU A 216 19.66 1.87 3.38
C GLU A 216 20.05 3.17 2.66
N VAL A 217 19.25 3.65 1.70
CA VAL A 217 19.53 4.90 0.98
C VAL A 217 19.50 6.08 1.94
N LEU A 218 18.49 6.15 2.81
CA LEU A 218 18.40 7.16 3.85
C LEU A 218 19.54 7.01 4.87
N LEU A 219 19.81 5.77 5.30
CA LEU A 219 20.87 5.46 6.25
C LEU A 219 22.27 5.85 5.71
N ASP A 220 22.52 5.66 4.41
CA ASP A 220 23.78 6.03 3.77
C ASP A 220 23.90 7.54 3.55
N ALA A 221 22.78 8.26 3.39
CA ALA A 221 22.77 9.71 3.30
C ALA A 221 22.96 10.42 4.65
N LEU A 222 22.58 9.76 5.75
CA LEU A 222 22.50 10.37 7.08
C LEU A 222 23.83 10.98 7.58
N PRO A 223 25.02 10.38 7.39
CA PRO A 223 26.30 11.01 7.78
C PRO A 223 26.52 12.36 7.12
N SER A 224 26.16 12.48 5.83
CA SER A 224 26.32 13.73 5.08
C SER A 224 25.31 14.79 5.53
N ILE A 225 24.11 14.36 5.91
CA ILE A 225 23.07 15.24 6.47
C ILE A 225 23.53 15.77 7.83
N LEU A 226 23.96 14.90 8.73
CA LEU A 226 24.40 15.28 10.08
C LEU A 226 25.62 16.19 10.08
N LYS A 227 26.50 16.06 9.08
CA LYS A 227 27.62 17.00 8.92
C LYS A 227 27.17 18.45 8.70
N LYS A 228 26.02 18.65 8.01
CA LYS A 228 25.47 19.99 7.74
C LYS A 228 24.42 20.39 8.78
N HIS A 229 23.69 19.45 9.30
CA HIS A 229 22.59 19.62 10.24
C HIS A 229 22.78 18.69 11.44
N PRO A 230 23.65 19.03 12.42
CA PRO A 230 24.02 18.15 13.51
C PRO A 230 22.86 17.74 14.42
N GLN A 231 21.73 18.45 14.35
CA GLN A 231 20.51 18.13 15.13
C GLN A 231 19.46 17.37 14.33
N ALA A 232 19.74 17.02 13.06
CA ALA A 232 18.76 16.28 12.25
C ALA A 232 18.38 14.95 12.88
N GLN A 233 17.11 14.58 12.75
CA GLN A 233 16.61 13.28 13.18
C GLN A 233 15.73 12.63 12.11
N VAL A 234 15.70 11.30 12.12
CA VAL A 234 14.80 10.46 11.34
C VAL A 234 13.69 9.93 12.21
N LEU A 235 12.45 10.12 11.78
CA LEU A 235 11.26 9.47 12.36
C LEU A 235 10.75 8.42 11.38
N PHE A 236 10.86 7.15 11.77
CA PHE A 236 10.43 6.02 10.95
C PHE A 236 9.08 5.50 11.45
N ALA A 237 8.02 5.73 10.68
CA ALA A 237 6.67 5.23 10.96
C ALA A 237 6.36 3.97 10.15
N GLY A 238 5.97 2.90 10.82
CA GLY A 238 5.58 1.63 10.23
C GLY A 238 6.20 0.41 10.90
N THR A 239 5.72 -0.77 10.50
CA THR A 239 6.21 -2.03 11.03
C THR A 239 7.70 -2.20 10.73
N HIS A 240 8.53 -2.31 11.76
CA HIS A 240 9.99 -2.47 11.64
C HIS A 240 10.51 -3.76 12.31
N GLN A 241 9.69 -4.44 13.10
CA GLN A 241 10.04 -5.70 13.76
C GLN A 241 9.24 -6.85 13.16
N ASN A 242 9.85 -8.03 13.07
CA ASN A 242 9.22 -9.26 12.60
C ASN A 242 8.52 -9.12 11.22
N VAL A 243 9.06 -8.29 10.34
CA VAL A 243 8.52 -8.12 8.99
C VAL A 243 8.78 -9.40 8.21
N MET A 244 7.70 -10.02 7.74
CA MET A 244 7.76 -11.33 7.07
C MET A 244 8.68 -11.28 5.84
N GLY A 245 9.71 -12.14 5.84
CA GLY A 245 10.67 -12.26 4.75
C GLY A 245 11.82 -11.24 4.78
N GLU A 246 11.87 -10.34 5.78
CA GLU A 246 12.83 -9.24 5.85
C GLU A 246 13.88 -9.40 6.96
N GLN A 247 13.98 -10.58 7.58
CA GLN A 247 14.90 -10.79 8.71
C GLN A 247 16.36 -10.49 8.33
N ALA A 248 16.84 -11.03 7.22
CA ALA A 248 18.21 -10.81 6.75
C ALA A 248 18.50 -9.34 6.41
N TYR A 249 17.48 -8.61 5.91
CA TYR A 249 17.57 -7.17 5.65
C TYR A 249 17.67 -6.39 6.97
N SER A 250 16.85 -6.75 7.94
CA SER A 250 16.86 -6.17 9.29
C SER A 250 18.21 -6.41 9.97
N ASP A 251 18.71 -7.66 9.98
CA ASP A 251 19.97 -8.02 10.62
C ASP A 251 21.16 -7.24 10.03
N ARG A 252 21.11 -6.92 8.74
CA ARG A 252 22.15 -6.14 8.06
C ARG A 252 22.15 -4.66 8.45
N LEU A 253 20.98 -4.04 8.60
CA LEU A 253 20.87 -2.59 8.80
C LEU A 253 20.77 -2.17 10.26
N MET A 254 20.12 -2.98 11.10
CA MET A 254 19.86 -2.63 12.51
C MET A 254 21.11 -2.28 13.33
N PRO A 255 22.28 -2.93 13.15
CA PRO A 255 23.48 -2.51 13.89
C PRO A 255 23.86 -1.04 13.66
N ARG A 256 23.83 -0.58 12.40
CA ARG A 256 24.12 0.83 12.05
C ARG A 256 23.01 1.78 12.53
N ILE A 257 21.75 1.37 12.43
CA ILE A 257 20.61 2.20 12.86
C ILE A 257 20.66 2.41 14.38
N ARG A 258 21.02 1.37 15.16
CA ARG A 258 21.14 1.47 16.62
C ARG A 258 22.17 2.51 17.07
N GLU A 259 23.24 2.70 16.33
CA GLU A 259 24.21 3.78 16.62
C GLU A 259 23.52 5.15 16.54
N TYR A 260 22.66 5.36 15.54
CA TYR A 260 21.88 6.60 15.39
C TYR A 260 20.72 6.71 16.39
N GLU A 261 20.09 5.59 16.79
CA GLU A 261 19.09 5.59 17.87
C GLU A 261 19.70 6.06 19.19
N VAL A 262 20.85 5.49 19.57
CA VAL A 262 21.57 5.87 20.81
C VAL A 262 22.01 7.35 20.76
N ALA A 263 22.40 7.84 19.60
CA ALA A 263 22.75 9.25 19.40
C ALA A 263 21.51 10.17 19.29
N GLY A 264 20.30 9.61 19.26
CA GLY A 264 19.05 10.34 19.14
C GLY A 264 18.74 10.87 17.73
N HIS A 265 19.38 10.32 16.72
CA HIS A 265 19.17 10.73 15.31
C HIS A 265 18.23 9.80 14.54
N TRP A 266 17.73 8.73 15.17
CA TRP A 266 16.78 7.81 14.58
C TRP A 266 15.77 7.34 15.64
N THR A 267 14.50 7.38 15.30
CA THR A 267 13.42 6.89 16.17
C THR A 267 12.45 6.04 15.35
N PHE A 268 12.21 4.81 15.81
CA PHE A 268 11.14 3.98 15.29
C PHE A 268 9.85 4.24 16.05
N LEU A 269 8.80 4.66 15.34
CA LEU A 269 7.49 4.97 15.91
C LEU A 269 6.54 3.76 15.92
N GLY A 270 6.90 2.68 15.20
CA GLY A 270 5.97 1.56 15.00
C GLY A 270 4.82 1.91 14.06
N ASN A 271 3.74 1.14 14.16
CA ASN A 271 2.53 1.41 13.40
C ASN A 271 1.73 2.50 14.11
N LEU A 272 1.65 3.65 13.49
CA LEU A 272 0.84 4.75 13.97
C LEU A 272 -0.65 4.50 13.65
N ASP A 273 -1.52 4.81 14.60
CA ASP A 273 -2.95 4.84 14.38
C ASP A 273 -3.39 6.09 13.56
N PRO A 274 -4.65 6.22 13.15
CA PRO A 274 -5.10 7.39 12.38
C PRO A 274 -4.93 8.74 13.09
N VAL A 275 -4.96 8.77 14.43
CA VAL A 275 -4.76 10.02 15.21
C VAL A 275 -3.29 10.37 15.26
N GLU A 276 -2.44 9.39 15.52
CA GLU A 276 -0.99 9.54 15.57
C GLU A 276 -0.42 9.93 14.20
N ILE A 277 -0.91 9.31 13.11
CA ILE A 277 -0.45 9.63 11.74
C ILE A 277 -0.83 11.06 11.35
N ALA A 278 -1.98 11.57 11.83
CA ALA A 278 -2.39 12.95 11.62
C ALA A 278 -1.48 13.96 12.34
N ALA A 279 -0.87 13.58 13.47
CA ALA A 279 0.11 14.40 14.17
C ALA A 279 1.55 14.21 13.65
N PHE A 280 1.86 13.09 13.03
CA PHE A 280 3.18 12.78 12.48
C PHE A 280 3.57 13.72 11.32
N TYR A 281 2.74 13.79 10.27
CA TYR A 281 3.09 14.56 9.08
C TYR A 281 3.35 16.05 9.36
N PRO A 282 2.54 16.80 10.12
CA PRO A 282 2.78 18.23 10.37
C PRO A 282 4.11 18.50 11.10
N ASN A 283 4.70 17.48 11.72
CA ASN A 283 5.95 17.58 12.45
C ASN A 283 7.21 17.32 11.59
N LEU A 284 7.05 16.96 10.33
CA LEU A 284 8.15 16.69 9.42
C LEU A 284 8.62 17.97 8.71
N ASP A 285 9.91 18.06 8.40
CA ASP A 285 10.48 19.05 7.47
C ASP A 285 10.57 18.48 6.05
N VAL A 286 10.70 17.15 5.93
CA VAL A 286 10.75 16.45 4.65
C VAL A 286 10.34 15.00 4.82
N LEU A 287 9.61 14.44 3.85
CA LEU A 287 9.36 13.00 3.75
C LEU A 287 10.25 12.38 2.68
N THR A 288 10.87 11.23 2.96
CA THR A 288 11.61 10.47 1.94
C THR A 288 10.90 9.18 1.57
N VAL A 289 10.92 8.86 0.26
CA VAL A 289 10.37 7.61 -0.30
C VAL A 289 11.40 7.01 -1.26
N PRO A 290 12.51 6.47 -0.73
CA PRO A 290 13.66 6.02 -1.51
C PRO A 290 13.47 4.60 -2.04
N SER A 291 12.27 4.25 -2.48
CA SER A 291 11.92 2.90 -2.97
C SER A 291 12.86 2.45 -4.09
N LEU A 292 13.21 1.15 -4.12
CA LEU A 292 14.23 0.60 -5.00
C LEU A 292 13.69 -0.10 -6.25
N ASN A 293 12.39 -0.39 -6.30
CA ASN A 293 11.83 -1.13 -7.44
C ASN A 293 10.33 -0.87 -7.64
N SER A 294 9.75 -1.43 -8.71
CA SER A 294 8.37 -1.22 -9.16
C SER A 294 7.28 -1.86 -8.28
N THR A 295 7.63 -2.47 -7.14
CA THR A 295 6.63 -2.83 -6.12
C THR A 295 6.04 -1.61 -5.43
N GLU A 296 6.69 -0.45 -5.54
CA GLU A 296 6.10 0.85 -5.23
C GLU A 296 5.61 1.51 -6.52
N ALA A 297 4.31 1.72 -6.63
CA ALA A 297 3.69 2.26 -7.85
C ALA A 297 3.30 3.74 -7.76
N PHE A 298 3.34 4.34 -6.56
CA PHE A 298 2.92 5.73 -6.37
C PHE A 298 3.50 6.36 -5.10
N GLY A 299 3.40 5.66 -3.94
CA GLY A 299 3.76 6.21 -2.64
C GLY A 299 2.68 7.15 -2.10
N LEU A 300 1.54 6.60 -1.65
CA LEU A 300 0.42 7.34 -1.04
C LEU A 300 0.87 8.31 0.04
N VAL A 301 1.85 7.92 0.82
CA VAL A 301 2.45 8.71 1.91
C VAL A 301 2.99 10.06 1.46
N GLN A 302 3.37 10.21 0.17
CA GLN A 302 3.80 11.49 -0.38
C GLN A 302 2.64 12.49 -0.42
N ILE A 303 1.46 12.06 -0.89
CA ILE A 303 0.28 12.93 -0.92
C ILE A 303 -0.15 13.26 0.51
N GLU A 304 -0.10 12.29 1.41
CA GLU A 304 -0.39 12.51 2.84
C GLU A 304 0.53 13.56 3.46
N ALA A 305 1.82 13.51 3.15
CA ALA A 305 2.78 14.54 3.58
C ALA A 305 2.50 15.90 2.92
N MET A 306 2.25 15.93 1.60
CA MET A 306 1.97 17.16 0.85
C MET A 306 0.69 17.85 1.32
N MET A 307 -0.34 17.12 1.74
CA MET A 307 -1.56 17.68 2.36
C MET A 307 -1.26 18.44 3.66
N ASN A 308 -0.14 18.14 4.30
CA ASN A 308 0.36 18.82 5.50
C ASN A 308 1.47 19.84 5.20
N GLY A 309 1.69 20.20 3.93
CA GLY A 309 2.71 21.18 3.52
C GLY A 309 4.14 20.62 3.54
N VAL A 310 4.33 19.31 3.68
CA VAL A 310 5.64 18.66 3.80
C VAL A 310 6.17 18.29 2.41
N PRO A 311 7.32 18.79 1.98
CA PRO A 311 7.94 18.41 0.72
C PRO A 311 8.48 16.96 0.77
N CYS A 312 8.54 16.31 -0.40
CA CYS A 312 8.96 14.92 -0.53
C CYS A 312 10.23 14.76 -1.34
N VAL A 313 11.02 13.74 -0.98
CA VAL A 313 12.19 13.29 -1.75
C VAL A 313 11.99 11.82 -2.13
N PRO A 314 11.29 11.53 -3.23
CA PRO A 314 11.12 10.17 -3.74
C PRO A 314 12.28 9.79 -4.67
N SER A 315 12.44 8.47 -4.87
CA SER A 315 13.26 7.93 -5.96
C SER A 315 12.66 8.24 -7.34
N ALA A 316 13.53 8.25 -8.39
CA ALA A 316 13.13 8.51 -9.77
C ALA A 316 12.34 7.36 -10.45
N LEU A 317 11.87 6.38 -9.69
CA LEU A 317 11.08 5.27 -10.20
C LEU A 317 9.78 5.73 -10.85
N PRO A 318 9.36 5.09 -11.95
CA PRO A 318 8.06 5.33 -12.55
C PRO A 318 6.93 5.21 -11.54
N GLY A 319 5.96 6.13 -11.60
CA GLY A 319 4.88 6.23 -10.63
C GLY A 319 5.28 6.90 -9.31
N VAL A 320 6.39 6.50 -8.70
CA VAL A 320 6.87 7.04 -7.41
C VAL A 320 7.26 8.52 -7.53
N ARG A 321 7.86 8.93 -8.63
CA ARG A 321 8.21 10.32 -8.93
C ARG A 321 7.00 11.22 -9.19
N GLN A 322 5.84 10.64 -9.52
CA GLN A 322 4.68 11.38 -10.02
C GLN A 322 4.08 12.38 -9.01
N PRO A 323 3.88 12.08 -7.72
CA PRO A 323 3.38 13.06 -6.76
C PRO A 323 4.19 14.36 -6.74
N VAL A 324 5.53 14.24 -6.67
CA VAL A 324 6.41 15.42 -6.68
C VAL A 324 6.36 16.14 -8.01
N THR A 325 6.38 15.42 -9.13
CA THR A 325 6.33 16.01 -10.47
C THR A 325 5.02 16.77 -10.71
N MET A 326 3.88 16.20 -10.24
CA MET A 326 2.55 16.80 -10.44
C MET A 326 2.30 18.02 -9.55
N HIS A 327 2.79 18.01 -8.33
CA HIS A 327 2.48 19.03 -7.33
C HIS A 327 3.61 20.03 -7.09
N GLY A 328 4.82 19.76 -7.58
CA GLY A 328 5.98 20.65 -7.37
C GLY A 328 6.47 20.72 -5.92
N MET A 329 6.01 19.82 -5.06
CA MET A 329 6.33 19.81 -3.63
C MET A 329 7.44 18.82 -3.31
N GLY A 330 8.68 19.18 -3.64
CA GLY A 330 9.84 18.35 -3.35
C GLY A 330 10.81 18.22 -4.51
N ARG A 331 11.64 17.18 -4.45
CA ARG A 331 12.67 16.92 -5.47
C ARG A 331 12.82 15.41 -5.67
N VAL A 332 12.76 14.97 -6.92
CA VAL A 332 13.05 13.59 -7.31
C VAL A 332 14.56 13.34 -7.24
N ALA A 333 14.98 12.25 -6.59
CA ALA A 333 16.38 11.85 -6.39
C ALA A 333 16.77 10.64 -7.26
#